data_857af11eaab4c9d1907a924838d92b3a
#
_entry.id   857af11eaab4c9d1907a924838d92b3a
#
_cell.length_a   1.000
_cell.length_b   1.000
_cell.length_c   1.000
_cell.angle_alpha   90.00
_cell.angle_beta   90.00
_cell.angle_gamma   90.00
#
_symmetry.space_group_name_H-M   'P 1'
#
loop_
_entity.id
_entity.type
_entity.pdbx_description
1 polymer ?
#
loop_
_entity_poly.entity_id
_entity_poly.type
_entity_poly.pdbx_seq_one_letter_code
_entity_poly.pdbx_strand_id
1 'polypeptide(L)'
;SGTLLASLRDNNTLKTPITTPGAAVSTAEEALLASAEDDNGTSYYFRGAVTNNYVEFANKCWRIVRVGGDGSVKLILHNDNTAGVANPCSSANNSTDAAFARYSGTTYTSAFNANYNDNAYIGFMYGQAGASDYASAHANTNKSTILTNLETWYNNNLESYESKLADTIW
;
A
#
# COMPACT_ATOMS: atom_id res chain seq x y z
N SER A 1 -9.21 20.53 -15.35
CA SER A 1 -10.05 19.37 -15.03
C SER A 1 -9.68 18.83 -13.67
N GLY A 2 -10.65 18.71 -12.74
CA GLY A 2 -10.38 18.46 -11.33
C GLY A 2 -10.24 17.00 -10.93
N THR A 3 -9.74 16.12 -11.79
CA THR A 3 -9.49 14.70 -11.42
C THR A 3 -8.04 14.47 -11.03
N LEU A 4 -7.78 13.51 -10.14
CA LEU A 4 -6.42 13.12 -9.77
C LEU A 4 -5.59 12.72 -10.99
N LEU A 5 -6.16 11.94 -11.91
CA LEU A 5 -5.48 11.54 -13.15
C LEU A 5 -5.07 12.73 -14.00
N ALA A 6 -5.97 13.73 -14.16
CA ALA A 6 -5.63 14.94 -14.90
C ALA A 6 -4.47 15.69 -14.24
N SER A 7 -4.53 15.86 -12.91
CA SER A 7 -3.43 16.49 -12.16
C SER A 7 -2.11 15.72 -12.31
N LEU A 8 -2.13 14.39 -12.28
CA LEU A 8 -0.92 13.59 -12.49
C LEU A 8 -0.33 13.80 -13.88
N ARG A 9 -1.17 13.82 -14.91
CA ARG A 9 -0.71 14.02 -16.31
C ARG A 9 -0.23 15.45 -16.56
N ASP A 10 -0.84 16.43 -15.94
CA ASP A 10 -0.43 17.84 -16.06
C ASP A 10 0.91 18.12 -15.37
N ASN A 11 1.23 17.37 -14.32
CA ASN A 11 2.46 17.55 -13.52
C ASN A 11 3.57 16.54 -13.83
N ASN A 12 3.35 15.60 -14.76
CA ASN A 12 4.32 14.57 -15.10
C ASN A 12 4.38 14.36 -16.62
N THR A 13 5.58 14.20 -17.14
CA THR A 13 5.78 13.73 -18.50
C THR A 13 5.79 12.22 -18.50
N LEU A 14 4.97 11.60 -19.38
CA LEU A 14 5.04 10.16 -19.60
C LEU A 14 6.39 9.77 -20.20
N LYS A 15 7.01 8.76 -19.62
CA LYS A 15 8.28 8.20 -20.08
C LYS A 15 8.15 6.71 -20.34
N THR A 16 8.98 6.19 -21.22
CA THR A 16 9.12 4.76 -21.47
C THR A 16 10.10 4.17 -20.46
N PRO A 17 9.71 3.15 -19.69
CA PRO A 17 10.60 2.48 -18.75
C PRO A 17 11.77 1.79 -19.45
N ILE A 18 12.94 1.77 -18.79
CA ILE A 18 14.05 0.91 -19.20
C ILE A 18 13.65 -0.55 -19.01
N THR A 19 13.80 -1.34 -20.06
CA THR A 19 13.47 -2.79 -20.06
C THR A 19 14.71 -3.68 -20.06
N THR A 20 15.91 -3.10 -20.10
CA THR A 20 17.17 -3.85 -20.07
C THR A 20 17.29 -4.61 -18.76
N PRO A 21 17.50 -5.94 -18.78
CA PRO A 21 17.70 -6.73 -17.57
C PRO A 21 18.89 -6.20 -16.74
N GLY A 22 18.68 -6.05 -15.44
CA GLY A 22 19.69 -5.56 -14.51
C GLY A 22 19.87 -4.04 -14.48
N ALA A 23 19.15 -3.26 -15.31
CA ALA A 23 19.18 -1.80 -15.23
C ALA A 23 18.64 -1.32 -13.87
N ALA A 24 19.28 -0.32 -13.27
CA ALA A 24 18.84 0.27 -12.02
C ALA A 24 17.52 1.03 -12.23
N VAL A 25 16.54 0.77 -11.35
CA VAL A 25 15.22 1.43 -11.36
C VAL A 25 15.03 2.42 -10.21
N SER A 26 16.06 2.57 -9.37
CA SER A 26 16.05 3.46 -8.20
C SER A 26 16.71 4.79 -8.44
N THR A 27 17.21 5.06 -9.66
CA THR A 27 17.86 6.33 -10.03
C THR A 27 16.81 7.39 -10.39
N ALA A 28 17.23 8.66 -10.36
CA ALA A 28 16.39 9.78 -10.75
C ALA A 28 15.93 9.70 -12.22
N GLU A 29 16.77 9.15 -13.11
CA GLU A 29 16.42 8.95 -14.52
C GLU A 29 15.26 7.97 -14.71
N GLU A 30 15.14 6.98 -13.82
CA GLU A 30 14.01 6.02 -13.80
C GLU A 30 12.83 6.48 -12.95
N ALA A 31 12.95 7.59 -12.23
CA ALA A 31 11.83 8.17 -11.47
C ALA A 31 10.82 8.78 -12.45
N LEU A 32 9.83 8.00 -12.84
CA LEU A 32 8.92 8.35 -13.94
C LEU A 32 7.46 7.96 -13.69
N LEU A 33 6.56 8.62 -14.44
CA LEU A 33 5.20 8.15 -14.71
C LEU A 33 5.20 7.45 -16.08
N ALA A 34 4.68 6.24 -16.13
CA ALA A 34 4.53 5.43 -17.32
C ALA A 34 3.07 5.02 -17.53
N SER A 35 2.73 4.50 -18.70
CA SER A 35 1.41 3.95 -18.99
C SER A 35 1.51 2.55 -19.55
N ALA A 36 0.43 1.79 -19.34
CA ALA A 36 0.21 0.46 -19.95
C ALA A 36 -1.28 0.24 -20.08
N GLU A 37 -1.67 -0.61 -21.00
CA GLU A 37 -3.05 -1.06 -21.09
C GLU A 37 -3.35 -2.09 -19.98
N ASP A 38 -4.54 -2.01 -19.41
CA ASP A 38 -5.14 -3.02 -18.54
C ASP A 38 -6.51 -3.45 -19.09
N ASP A 39 -7.22 -4.32 -18.40
CA ASP A 39 -8.51 -4.84 -18.86
C ASP A 39 -9.60 -3.77 -19.02
N ASN A 40 -9.39 -2.59 -18.43
CA ASN A 40 -10.35 -1.48 -18.43
C ASN A 40 -9.86 -0.27 -19.26
N GLY A 41 -8.70 -0.37 -19.92
CA GLY A 41 -8.13 0.69 -20.76
C GLY A 41 -6.73 1.11 -20.30
N THR A 42 -6.36 2.35 -20.60
CA THR A 42 -5.02 2.85 -20.28
C THR A 42 -4.88 3.14 -18.80
N SER A 43 -3.96 2.48 -18.15
CA SER A 43 -3.54 2.75 -16.78
C SER A 43 -2.21 3.50 -16.73
N TYR A 44 -2.01 4.23 -15.62
CA TYR A 44 -0.81 5.02 -15.37
C TYR A 44 -0.18 4.58 -14.06
N TYR A 45 1.14 4.38 -14.04
CA TYR A 45 1.86 3.90 -12.86
C TYR A 45 3.18 4.62 -12.65
N PHE A 46 3.59 4.67 -11.40
CA PHE A 46 4.89 5.21 -11.03
C PHE A 46 5.94 4.10 -10.92
N ARG A 47 7.16 4.40 -11.39
CA ARG A 47 8.30 3.48 -11.31
C ARG A 47 9.56 4.23 -10.86
N GLY A 48 10.38 3.57 -10.07
CA GLY A 48 11.66 4.11 -9.61
C GLY A 48 11.53 5.02 -8.38
N ALA A 49 12.52 5.85 -8.14
CA ALA A 49 12.62 6.72 -6.97
C ALA A 49 11.83 8.03 -7.14
N VAL A 50 10.53 7.92 -7.43
CA VAL A 50 9.67 9.10 -7.62
C VAL A 50 9.47 9.86 -6.31
N THR A 51 9.35 11.18 -6.40
CA THR A 51 9.19 12.08 -5.25
C THR A 51 7.92 12.93 -5.29
N ASN A 52 7.07 12.75 -6.30
CA ASN A 52 5.88 13.57 -6.57
C ASN A 52 4.58 12.75 -6.69
N ASN A 53 4.55 11.54 -6.11
CA ASN A 53 3.41 10.64 -6.15
C ASN A 53 2.66 10.57 -4.80
N TYR A 54 2.76 11.60 -3.98
CA TYR A 54 2.08 11.66 -2.70
C TYR A 54 0.64 12.16 -2.85
N VAL A 55 -0.26 11.61 -2.05
CA VAL A 55 -1.66 12.03 -1.97
C VAL A 55 -2.17 11.90 -0.53
N GLU A 56 -3.00 12.86 -0.13
CA GLU A 56 -3.69 12.83 1.15
C GLU A 56 -5.05 12.15 1.01
N PHE A 57 -5.29 11.16 1.85
CA PHE A 57 -6.57 10.47 1.98
C PHE A 57 -6.76 9.97 3.42
N ALA A 58 -7.97 10.08 3.94
CA ALA A 58 -8.32 9.64 5.30
C ALA A 58 -7.37 10.21 6.37
N ASN A 59 -7.01 11.49 6.27
CA ASN A 59 -6.08 12.19 7.16
C ASN A 59 -4.69 11.52 7.25
N LYS A 60 -4.25 10.85 6.21
CA LYS A 60 -2.96 10.15 6.11
C LYS A 60 -2.27 10.49 4.81
N CYS A 61 -0.96 10.30 4.77
CA CYS A 61 -0.18 10.42 3.54
C CYS A 61 0.01 9.06 2.88
N TRP A 62 -0.31 8.99 1.62
CA TRP A 62 -0.17 7.80 0.79
C TRP A 62 0.72 8.06 -0.41
N ARG A 63 1.25 7.00 -0.97
CA ARG A 63 1.92 7.05 -2.27
C ARG A 63 1.04 6.38 -3.32
N ILE A 64 0.83 7.08 -4.43
CA ILE A 64 0.14 6.53 -5.59
C ILE A 64 1.06 5.54 -6.28
N VAL A 65 0.59 4.32 -6.45
CA VAL A 65 1.28 3.26 -7.22
C VAL A 65 0.78 3.27 -8.65
N ARG A 66 -0.54 3.27 -8.82
CA ARG A 66 -1.20 3.16 -10.13
C ARG A 66 -2.57 3.82 -10.13
N VAL A 67 -2.94 4.37 -11.26
CA VAL A 67 -4.33 4.72 -11.60
C VAL A 67 -4.76 3.76 -12.71
N GLY A 68 -5.77 2.94 -12.45
CA GLY A 68 -6.29 1.95 -13.40
C GLY A 68 -7.05 2.60 -14.55
N GLY A 69 -7.30 1.82 -15.62
CA GLY A 69 -8.13 2.24 -16.74
C GLY A 69 -9.58 2.54 -16.36
N ASP A 70 -10.07 1.94 -15.27
CA ASP A 70 -11.38 2.23 -14.66
C ASP A 70 -11.39 3.48 -13.77
N GLY A 71 -10.25 4.13 -13.58
CA GLY A 71 -10.07 5.29 -12.71
C GLY A 71 -9.83 4.95 -11.24
N SER A 72 -9.77 3.69 -10.84
CA SER A 72 -9.39 3.27 -9.50
C SER A 72 -7.93 3.64 -9.21
N VAL A 73 -7.62 3.93 -7.95
CA VAL A 73 -6.27 4.35 -7.54
C VAL A 73 -5.71 3.36 -6.53
N LYS A 74 -4.57 2.75 -6.86
CA LYS A 74 -3.82 1.90 -5.92
C LYS A 74 -2.87 2.75 -5.10
N LEU A 75 -3.02 2.67 -3.78
CA LEU A 75 -2.26 3.44 -2.81
C LEU A 75 -1.45 2.52 -1.89
N ILE A 76 -0.28 3.00 -1.47
CA ILE A 76 0.49 2.43 -0.37
C ILE A 76 0.60 3.46 0.74
N LEU A 77 0.34 3.07 1.98
CA LEU A 77 0.50 3.94 3.13
C LEU A 77 1.96 4.40 3.25
N HIS A 78 2.15 5.72 3.33
CA HIS A 78 3.45 6.33 3.53
C HIS A 78 3.65 6.81 4.96
N ASN A 79 2.64 7.51 5.50
CA ASN A 79 2.64 8.00 6.88
C ASN A 79 1.20 8.00 7.40
N ASP A 80 0.95 7.36 8.53
CA ASP A 80 -0.38 7.27 9.12
C ASP A 80 -0.79 8.50 9.92
N ASN A 81 0.08 9.51 9.94
CA ASN A 81 -0.17 10.79 10.60
C ASN A 81 -0.45 10.68 12.10
N THR A 82 0.30 9.85 12.82
CA THR A 82 0.19 9.76 14.29
C THR A 82 0.44 11.09 14.99
N ALA A 83 1.20 11.99 14.37
CA ALA A 83 1.46 13.33 14.85
C ALA A 83 0.24 14.26 14.76
N GLY A 84 -0.80 13.89 13.98
CA GLY A 84 -2.04 14.65 13.84
C GLY A 84 -1.86 16.00 13.15
N VAL A 85 -0.91 16.12 12.22
CA VAL A 85 -0.67 17.39 11.50
C VAL A 85 -1.75 17.64 10.46
N ALA A 86 -2.04 18.91 10.18
CA ALA A 86 -3.08 19.30 9.24
C ALA A 86 -2.75 18.97 7.77
N ASN A 87 -1.47 18.86 7.43
CA ASN A 87 -1.00 18.43 6.12
C ASN A 87 -0.17 17.15 6.26
N PRO A 88 -0.80 15.97 6.19
CA PRO A 88 -0.13 14.70 6.39
C PRO A 88 1.04 14.43 5.44
N CYS A 89 0.98 14.95 4.22
CA CYS A 89 2.03 14.79 3.21
C CYS A 89 3.09 15.90 3.23
N SER A 90 3.09 16.79 4.22
CA SER A 90 4.14 17.82 4.33
C SER A 90 5.53 17.18 4.47
N SER A 91 6.54 17.86 3.94
CA SER A 91 7.94 17.38 4.02
C SER A 91 8.42 17.23 5.47
N ALA A 92 7.93 18.07 6.38
CA ALA A 92 8.25 17.97 7.81
C ALA A 92 7.70 16.68 8.44
N ASN A 93 6.46 16.28 8.07
CA ASN A 93 5.85 15.04 8.57
C ASN A 93 6.40 13.79 7.88
N ASN A 94 7.00 13.94 6.69
CA ASN A 94 7.50 12.85 5.86
C ASN A 94 9.02 12.91 5.68
N SER A 95 9.74 13.38 6.70
CA SER A 95 11.19 13.24 6.75
C SER A 95 11.60 11.75 6.68
N THR A 96 12.84 11.48 6.34
CA THR A 96 13.36 10.11 6.20
C THR A 96 13.06 9.22 7.41
N ASP A 97 13.05 9.81 8.61
CA ASP A 97 12.86 9.07 9.86
C ASP A 97 11.38 8.92 10.24
N ALA A 98 10.50 9.79 9.73
CA ALA A 98 9.07 9.78 10.04
C ALA A 98 8.24 8.96 9.05
N ALA A 99 8.76 8.66 7.87
CA ALA A 99 8.03 7.91 6.85
C ALA A 99 7.79 6.46 7.28
N PHE A 100 6.55 5.98 7.15
CA PHE A 100 6.14 4.63 7.51
C PHE A 100 7.05 3.54 6.92
N ALA A 101 7.40 3.63 5.66
CA ALA A 101 8.25 2.65 4.98
C ALA A 101 9.67 2.55 5.57
N ARG A 102 10.04 3.47 6.45
CA ARG A 102 11.36 3.52 7.10
C ARG A 102 11.26 3.47 8.62
N TYR A 103 10.06 3.23 9.12
CA TYR A 103 9.83 3.16 10.54
C TYR A 103 10.54 1.95 11.15
N SER A 104 11.35 2.18 12.15
CA SER A 104 12.11 1.14 12.87
C SER A 104 11.57 0.86 14.28
N GLY A 105 10.48 1.47 14.67
CA GLY A 105 9.86 1.28 15.98
C GLY A 105 8.97 0.03 16.06
N THR A 106 8.29 -0.12 17.19
CA THR A 106 7.43 -1.28 17.47
C THR A 106 5.96 -1.07 17.12
N THR A 107 5.55 0.15 16.80
CA THR A 107 4.13 0.51 16.60
C THR A 107 3.49 -0.26 15.44
N TYR A 108 4.25 -0.56 14.39
CA TYR A 108 3.78 -1.25 13.18
C TYR A 108 4.31 -2.67 13.07
N THR A 109 4.94 -3.19 14.12
CA THR A 109 5.39 -4.57 14.15
C THR A 109 4.29 -5.45 14.70
N SER A 110 4.04 -6.56 14.02
CA SER A 110 3.09 -7.58 14.45
C SER A 110 3.67 -8.94 14.17
N ALA A 111 3.50 -9.88 15.09
CA ALA A 111 3.70 -11.27 14.75
C ALA A 111 2.72 -11.66 13.64
N PHE A 112 3.17 -12.41 12.66
CA PHE A 112 2.29 -12.91 11.61
C PHE A 112 1.25 -13.87 12.20
N ASN A 113 1.70 -14.73 13.10
CA ASN A 113 0.86 -15.63 13.86
C ASN A 113 1.36 -15.77 15.30
N ALA A 114 0.48 -16.22 16.21
CA ALA A 114 0.83 -16.42 17.62
C ALA A 114 1.95 -17.49 17.81
N ASN A 115 2.01 -18.48 16.94
CA ASN A 115 3.05 -19.52 16.94
C ASN A 115 4.06 -19.29 15.81
N TYR A 116 5.08 -18.50 16.08
CA TYR A 116 6.10 -18.13 15.09
C TYR A 116 6.93 -19.31 14.57
N ASN A 117 6.96 -20.41 15.28
CA ASN A 117 7.74 -21.60 14.94
C ASN A 117 6.92 -22.75 14.31
N ASP A 118 5.64 -22.50 14.04
CA ASP A 118 4.78 -23.47 13.38
C ASP A 118 4.64 -23.13 11.89
N ASN A 119 5.35 -23.85 11.05
CA ASN A 119 5.37 -23.64 9.60
C ASN A 119 4.00 -23.80 8.95
N ALA A 120 3.05 -24.52 9.58
CA ALA A 120 1.71 -24.71 9.04
C ALA A 120 0.89 -23.42 9.02
N TYR A 121 1.30 -22.43 9.80
CA TYR A 121 0.54 -21.19 10.00
C TYR A 121 1.25 -19.92 9.50
N ILE A 122 2.53 -20.02 9.21
CA ILE A 122 3.29 -18.89 8.69
C ILE A 122 2.86 -18.61 7.25
N GLY A 123 2.40 -17.38 6.98
CA GLY A 123 1.98 -16.94 5.66
C GLY A 123 0.48 -17.07 5.37
N PHE A 124 -0.31 -17.69 6.24
CA PHE A 124 -1.75 -17.82 6.05
C PHE A 124 -2.53 -16.77 6.86
N MET A 125 -3.60 -16.23 6.27
CA MET A 125 -4.50 -15.29 6.95
C MET A 125 -5.34 -15.97 8.03
N TYR A 126 -5.60 -17.26 7.88
CA TYR A 126 -6.36 -18.07 8.81
C TYR A 126 -5.56 -19.30 9.18
N GLY A 127 -5.75 -19.78 10.41
CA GLY A 127 -5.17 -21.00 10.89
C GLY A 127 -5.35 -21.18 12.39
N GLN A 128 -5.30 -22.42 12.85
CA GLN A 128 -5.40 -22.75 14.26
C GLN A 128 -4.23 -23.63 14.69
N ALA A 129 -3.39 -23.10 15.56
CA ALA A 129 -2.30 -23.84 16.16
C ALA A 129 -2.83 -25.02 17.00
N GLY A 130 -2.19 -26.17 16.89
CA GLY A 130 -2.55 -27.35 17.67
C GLY A 130 -3.84 -28.02 17.26
N ALA A 131 -4.40 -27.70 16.09
CA ALA A 131 -5.54 -28.42 15.56
C ALA A 131 -5.19 -29.90 15.29
N SER A 132 -6.16 -30.78 15.56
CA SER A 132 -5.96 -32.22 15.47
C SER A 132 -5.95 -32.78 14.05
N ASP A 133 -6.41 -32.00 13.08
CA ASP A 133 -6.51 -32.40 11.67
C ASP A 133 -6.27 -31.21 10.74
N TYR A 134 -6.00 -31.52 9.48
CA TYR A 134 -5.71 -30.50 8.44
C TYR A 134 -6.90 -29.56 8.20
N ALA A 135 -8.13 -30.07 8.17
CA ALA A 135 -9.31 -29.27 7.89
C ALA A 135 -9.52 -28.21 8.98
N SER A 136 -9.39 -28.60 10.24
CA SER A 136 -9.48 -27.68 11.39
C SER A 136 -8.35 -26.65 11.40
N ALA A 137 -7.15 -27.08 11.07
CA ALA A 137 -5.97 -26.22 11.01
C ALA A 137 -6.12 -25.11 9.94
N HIS A 138 -6.76 -25.41 8.82
CA HIS A 138 -6.88 -24.52 7.66
C HIS A 138 -8.31 -23.97 7.46
N ALA A 139 -9.19 -24.14 8.42
CA ALA A 139 -10.52 -23.55 8.38
C ALA A 139 -10.42 -22.02 8.40
N ASN A 140 -11.17 -21.33 7.52
CA ASN A 140 -11.20 -19.87 7.46
C ASN A 140 -12.07 -19.29 8.60
N THR A 141 -11.89 -19.77 9.81
CA THR A 141 -12.63 -19.37 11.02
C THR A 141 -11.72 -18.75 12.08
N ASN A 142 -10.45 -19.11 12.09
CA ASN A 142 -9.49 -18.61 13.07
C ASN A 142 -8.55 -17.64 12.38
N LYS A 143 -8.68 -16.36 12.69
CA LYS A 143 -7.83 -15.31 12.12
C LYS A 143 -6.41 -15.37 12.67
N SER A 144 -5.45 -15.18 11.79
CA SER A 144 -4.06 -14.95 12.20
C SER A 144 -3.93 -13.67 13.02
N THR A 145 -2.86 -13.54 13.79
CA THR A 145 -2.58 -12.33 14.56
C THR A 145 -2.46 -11.11 13.64
N ILE A 146 -1.77 -11.25 12.50
CA ILE A 146 -1.62 -10.14 11.55
C ILE A 146 -2.96 -9.73 10.94
N LEU A 147 -3.85 -10.67 10.59
CA LEU A 147 -5.16 -10.35 10.06
C LEU A 147 -6.00 -9.57 11.08
N THR A 148 -6.03 -10.02 12.33
CA THR A 148 -6.73 -9.32 13.42
C THR A 148 -6.21 -7.90 13.60
N ASN A 149 -4.89 -7.70 13.56
CA ASN A 149 -4.29 -6.39 13.70
C ASN A 149 -4.59 -5.48 12.49
N LEU A 150 -4.56 -6.03 11.27
CA LEU A 150 -4.90 -5.27 10.07
C LEU A 150 -6.37 -4.83 10.05
N GLU A 151 -7.29 -5.72 10.41
CA GLU A 151 -8.72 -5.38 10.52
C GLU A 151 -8.97 -4.32 11.61
N THR A 152 -8.31 -4.45 12.76
CA THR A 152 -8.40 -3.46 13.82
C THR A 152 -7.90 -2.10 13.34
N TRP A 153 -6.77 -2.08 12.64
CA TRP A 153 -6.25 -0.84 12.06
C TRP A 153 -7.21 -0.27 11.00
N TYR A 154 -7.76 -1.11 10.13
CA TYR A 154 -8.75 -0.70 9.12
C TYR A 154 -9.99 -0.07 9.77
N ASN A 155 -10.58 -0.73 10.73
CA ASN A 155 -11.78 -0.25 11.42
C ASN A 155 -11.53 1.11 12.10
N ASN A 156 -10.37 1.28 12.71
CA ASN A 156 -10.02 2.53 13.40
C ASN A 156 -9.67 3.69 12.45
N ASN A 157 -9.28 3.41 11.21
CA ASN A 157 -8.68 4.41 10.34
C ASN A 157 -9.39 4.61 9.00
N LEU A 158 -10.02 3.57 8.44
CA LEU A 158 -10.55 3.59 7.08
C LEU A 158 -12.03 3.23 6.97
N GLU A 159 -12.64 2.58 7.95
CA GLU A 159 -14.04 2.15 7.89
C GLU A 159 -15.00 3.30 7.52
N SER A 160 -14.80 4.49 8.08
CA SER A 160 -15.62 5.67 7.76
C SER A 160 -15.47 6.15 6.30
N TYR A 161 -14.51 5.65 5.57
CA TYR A 161 -14.24 5.94 4.16
C TYR A 161 -14.58 4.77 3.24
N GLU A 162 -15.20 3.71 3.73
CA GLU A 162 -15.48 2.47 2.99
C GLU A 162 -16.17 2.72 1.64
N SER A 163 -17.12 3.66 1.59
CA SER A 163 -17.81 4.04 0.35
C SER A 163 -16.90 4.64 -0.74
N LYS A 164 -15.66 4.93 -0.43
CA LYS A 164 -14.63 5.46 -1.35
C LYS A 164 -13.56 4.42 -1.67
N LEU A 165 -13.62 3.26 -1.07
CA LEU A 165 -12.71 2.15 -1.30
C LEU A 165 -13.34 1.22 -2.34
N ALA A 166 -12.52 0.68 -3.23
CA ALA A 166 -12.96 -0.30 -4.20
C ALA A 166 -12.56 -1.69 -3.74
N ASP A 167 -13.46 -2.64 -3.87
CA ASP A 167 -13.12 -4.06 -3.73
C ASP A 167 -12.16 -4.44 -4.85
N THR A 168 -11.06 -5.08 -4.51
CA THR A 168 -10.08 -5.55 -5.49
C THR A 168 -9.52 -6.91 -5.10
N ILE A 169 -9.24 -7.71 -6.11
CA ILE A 169 -8.51 -8.97 -5.97
C ILE A 169 -7.03 -8.67 -6.22
N TRP A 170 -6.17 -9.19 -5.36
CA TRP A 170 -4.71 -9.03 -5.43
C TRP A 170 -4.07 -10.32 -5.93
#